data_bca5589f657f4622bc60931200a7882d
#
_entry.id   bca5589f657f4622bc60931200a7882d
#
_cell.length_a   1.000
_cell.length_b   1.000
_cell.length_c   1.000
_cell.angle_alpha   90.00
_cell.angle_beta   90.00
_cell.angle_gamma   90.00
#
_symmetry.space_group_name_H-M   'P 1'
#
loop_
_entity.id
_entity.type
_entity.pdbx_description
1 polymer ?
#
loop_
_entity_poly.entity_id
_entity_poly.type
_entity_poly.pdbx_seq_one_letter_code
_entity_poly.pdbx_strand_id
1 'polypeptide(L)'
;MQRIALILSILALVISVVAFAGRGAGPPAATPTRTPATLQLSMIVATFTGQGVAAHRWYPTMFVARVGDTVDLAIGNPDRFNHGFELTGYNLTTKKLTPGASASIRFTADRSGVFAYRCNLPHNPATGDCTPDHELMRGYLIVTE
;
A
#
# COMPACT_ATOMS: atom_id res chain seq x y z
N MET A 1 18.24 -24.95 -64.19
CA MET A 1 17.97 -25.39 -62.82
C MET A 1 18.06 -24.25 -61.81
N GLN A 2 19.04 -23.33 -61.90
CA GLN A 2 19.25 -22.24 -60.94
C GLN A 2 18.11 -21.21 -60.88
N ARG A 3 17.43 -20.91 -62.01
CA ARG A 3 16.30 -19.96 -62.06
C ARG A 3 15.01 -20.49 -61.39
N ILE A 4 14.77 -21.80 -61.46
CA ILE A 4 13.61 -22.43 -60.83
C ILE A 4 13.74 -22.46 -59.30
N ALA A 5 14.96 -22.72 -58.78
CA ALA A 5 15.22 -22.69 -57.34
C ALA A 5 15.03 -21.29 -56.75
N LEU A 6 15.40 -20.21 -57.51
CA LEU A 6 15.23 -18.84 -57.06
C LEU A 6 13.73 -18.44 -56.97
N ILE A 7 12.92 -18.86 -57.92
CA ILE A 7 11.45 -18.60 -57.93
C ILE A 7 10.77 -19.30 -56.78
N LEU A 8 11.11 -20.55 -56.49
CA LEU A 8 10.56 -21.30 -55.36
C LEU A 8 10.96 -20.68 -54.00
N SER A 9 12.18 -20.16 -53.88
CA SER A 9 12.61 -19.48 -52.65
C SER A 9 11.87 -18.16 -52.39
N ILE A 10 11.64 -17.37 -53.46
CA ILE A 10 10.86 -16.13 -53.34
C ILE A 10 9.39 -16.41 -53.02
N LEU A 11 8.78 -17.45 -53.58
CA LEU A 11 7.41 -17.83 -53.31
C LEU A 11 7.25 -18.31 -51.86
N ALA A 12 8.20 -19.08 -51.31
CA ALA A 12 8.22 -19.49 -49.92
C ALA A 12 8.34 -18.31 -48.94
N LEU A 13 9.17 -17.29 -49.30
CA LEU A 13 9.33 -16.09 -48.49
C LEU A 13 8.03 -15.25 -48.47
N VAL A 14 7.37 -15.09 -49.61
CA VAL A 14 6.09 -14.35 -49.68
C VAL A 14 4.99 -15.04 -48.91
N ILE A 15 4.87 -16.36 -48.96
CA ILE A 15 3.90 -17.13 -48.18
C ILE A 15 4.16 -16.99 -46.67
N SER A 16 5.45 -16.99 -46.25
CA SER A 16 5.83 -16.80 -44.85
C SER A 16 5.47 -15.41 -44.32
N VAL A 17 5.66 -14.37 -45.13
CA VAL A 17 5.33 -12.98 -44.74
C VAL A 17 3.82 -12.78 -44.67
N VAL A 18 3.03 -13.34 -45.59
CA VAL A 18 1.59 -13.26 -45.56
C VAL A 18 1.00 -14.04 -44.39
N ALA A 19 1.58 -15.20 -44.02
CA ALA A 19 1.16 -15.97 -42.86
C ALA A 19 1.47 -15.26 -41.50
N PHE A 20 2.49 -14.41 -41.47
CA PHE A 20 2.82 -13.63 -40.29
C PHE A 20 1.97 -12.35 -40.17
N ALA A 21 1.67 -11.69 -41.27
CA ALA A 21 0.81 -10.52 -41.31
C ALA A 21 -0.68 -10.83 -41.02
N GLY A 22 -1.12 -12.07 -41.28
CA GLY A 22 -2.49 -12.52 -41.03
C GLY A 22 -2.80 -12.96 -39.59
N ARG A 23 -1.80 -12.99 -38.71
CA ARG A 23 -2.03 -13.15 -37.27
C ARG A 23 -2.46 -11.80 -36.69
N GLY A 24 -3.70 -11.43 -36.98
CA GLY A 24 -4.34 -10.29 -36.32
C GLY A 24 -4.17 -10.44 -34.82
N ALA A 25 -3.75 -9.37 -34.16
CA ALA A 25 -3.73 -9.32 -32.70
C ALA A 25 -5.11 -9.77 -32.24
N GLY A 26 -5.17 -10.89 -31.52
CA GLY A 26 -6.41 -11.32 -30.87
C GLY A 26 -6.98 -10.17 -30.05
N PRO A 27 -8.27 -10.13 -29.82
CA PRO A 27 -8.86 -9.10 -28.96
C PRO A 27 -8.04 -9.01 -27.68
N PRO A 28 -7.74 -7.81 -27.19
CA PRO A 28 -6.96 -7.65 -25.96
C PRO A 28 -7.64 -8.49 -24.87
N ALA A 29 -6.84 -9.34 -24.21
CA ALA A 29 -7.35 -10.16 -23.12
C ALA A 29 -8.01 -9.22 -22.11
N ALA A 30 -9.29 -9.46 -21.79
CA ALA A 30 -9.99 -8.68 -20.79
C ALA A 30 -9.17 -8.74 -19.50
N THR A 31 -8.76 -7.58 -18.98
CA THR A 31 -8.10 -7.50 -17.70
C THR A 31 -9.04 -8.11 -16.66
N PRO A 32 -8.61 -9.12 -15.89
CA PRO A 32 -9.47 -9.75 -14.90
C PRO A 32 -9.96 -8.69 -13.92
N THR A 33 -11.26 -8.43 -13.89
CA THR A 33 -11.86 -7.52 -12.92
C THR A 33 -11.77 -8.17 -11.56
N ARG A 34 -10.91 -7.64 -10.69
CA ARG A 34 -10.77 -8.12 -9.32
C ARG A 34 -11.99 -7.69 -8.49
N THR A 35 -12.53 -8.59 -7.71
CA THR A 35 -13.52 -8.25 -6.68
C THR A 35 -12.83 -7.55 -5.52
N PRO A 36 -13.34 -6.39 -5.03
CA PRO A 36 -12.85 -5.74 -3.82
C PRO A 36 -12.85 -6.68 -2.61
N ALA A 37 -11.84 -6.58 -1.77
CA ALA A 37 -11.70 -7.40 -0.56
C ALA A 37 -11.87 -6.54 0.69
N THR A 38 -12.19 -7.20 1.82
CA THR A 38 -12.05 -6.58 3.15
C THR A 38 -10.73 -7.01 3.75
N LEU A 39 -9.86 -6.05 4.03
CA LEU A 39 -8.55 -6.26 4.63
C LEU A 39 -8.63 -6.00 6.13
N GLN A 40 -8.39 -7.05 6.93
CA GLN A 40 -8.25 -6.94 8.37
C GLN A 40 -6.79 -6.64 8.69
N LEU A 41 -6.50 -5.41 9.07
CA LEU A 41 -5.16 -4.94 9.37
C LEU A 41 -5.03 -4.57 10.84
N SER A 42 -3.83 -4.68 11.38
CA SER A 42 -3.55 -4.24 12.74
C SER A 42 -2.22 -3.51 12.81
N MET A 43 -2.16 -2.51 13.69
CA MET A 43 -0.94 -1.80 14.02
C MET A 43 -0.87 -1.48 15.51
N ILE A 44 0.33 -1.28 15.99
CA ILE A 44 0.59 -0.89 17.37
C ILE A 44 1.67 0.20 17.43
N VAL A 45 1.72 0.90 18.56
CA VAL A 45 2.94 1.61 18.93
C VAL A 45 3.98 0.59 19.36
N ALA A 46 5.12 0.57 18.68
CA ALA A 46 6.26 -0.28 19.02
C ALA A 46 7.39 0.59 19.59
N THR A 47 7.95 0.17 20.73
CA THR A 47 9.09 0.82 21.35
C THR A 47 10.35 -0.01 21.12
N PHE A 48 11.33 0.57 20.46
CA PHE A 48 12.63 -0.03 20.17
C PHE A 48 13.65 0.59 21.11
N THR A 49 14.35 -0.22 21.88
CA THR A 49 15.38 0.26 22.81
C THR A 49 16.76 -0.21 22.37
N GLY A 50 17.73 0.68 22.41
CA GLY A 50 19.13 0.35 22.14
C GLY A 50 20.05 1.47 22.60
N GLN A 51 21.22 1.14 23.14
CA GLN A 51 22.24 2.10 23.59
C GLN A 51 21.70 3.21 24.52
N GLY A 52 20.73 2.87 25.38
CA GLY A 52 20.12 3.82 26.31
C GLY A 52 19.09 4.76 25.70
N VAL A 53 18.74 4.60 24.42
CA VAL A 53 17.73 5.39 23.72
C VAL A 53 16.50 4.53 23.43
N ALA A 54 15.31 5.09 23.65
CA ALA A 54 14.05 4.51 23.22
C ALA A 54 13.55 5.25 21.97
N ALA A 55 13.11 4.50 20.97
CA ALA A 55 12.52 5.03 19.75
C ALA A 55 11.11 4.45 19.57
N HIS A 56 10.12 5.32 19.39
CA HIS A 56 8.70 4.95 19.27
C HIS A 56 8.27 5.04 17.80
N ARG A 57 7.57 4.02 17.33
CA ARG A 57 7.12 3.93 15.93
C ARG A 57 5.74 3.30 15.87
N TRP A 58 4.97 3.72 14.88
CA TRP A 58 3.87 2.89 14.40
C TRP A 58 4.42 1.65 13.72
N TYR A 59 3.93 0.47 14.07
CA TYR A 59 4.34 -0.80 13.48
C TYR A 59 3.12 -1.64 13.08
N PRO A 60 3.05 -2.13 11.85
CA PRO A 60 4.03 -1.94 10.77
C PRO A 60 4.08 -0.49 10.27
N THR A 61 5.17 -0.13 9.59
CA THR A 61 5.37 1.20 9.00
C THR A 61 4.75 1.35 7.61
N MET A 62 4.20 0.26 7.08
CA MET A 62 3.59 0.24 5.75
C MET A 62 2.48 -0.78 5.67
N PHE A 63 1.39 -0.38 5.03
CA PHE A 63 0.30 -1.25 4.59
C PHE A 63 0.11 -1.12 3.08
N VAL A 64 -0.44 -2.16 2.46
CA VAL A 64 -0.80 -2.16 1.04
C VAL A 64 -2.26 -2.57 0.90
N ALA A 65 -2.99 -1.81 0.10
CA ALA A 65 -4.36 -2.09 -0.32
C ALA A 65 -4.48 -1.87 -1.83
N ARG A 66 -5.63 -2.20 -2.40
CA ARG A 66 -5.98 -1.87 -3.78
C ARG A 66 -7.21 -0.99 -3.81
N VAL A 67 -7.35 -0.25 -4.89
CA VAL A 67 -8.55 0.56 -5.11
C VAL A 67 -9.79 -0.33 -5.02
N GLY A 68 -10.78 0.12 -4.27
CA GLY A 68 -12.02 -0.58 -3.97
C GLY A 68 -11.98 -1.46 -2.72
N ASP A 69 -10.81 -1.78 -2.15
CA ASP A 69 -10.75 -2.57 -0.92
C ASP A 69 -11.33 -1.80 0.27
N THR A 70 -12.02 -2.51 1.15
CA THR A 70 -12.39 -2.00 2.46
C THR A 70 -11.28 -2.35 3.44
N VAL A 71 -10.72 -1.35 4.10
CA VAL A 71 -9.71 -1.51 5.14
C VAL A 71 -10.39 -1.41 6.51
N ASP A 72 -10.18 -2.42 7.34
CA ASP A 72 -10.60 -2.49 8.73
C ASP A 72 -9.34 -2.55 9.58
N LEU A 73 -8.92 -1.37 10.10
CA LEU A 73 -7.63 -1.18 10.78
C LEU A 73 -7.84 -1.10 12.29
N ALA A 74 -7.34 -2.10 13.02
CA ALA A 74 -7.22 -2.06 14.47
C ALA A 74 -5.91 -1.38 14.86
N ILE A 75 -5.98 -0.45 15.83
CA ILE A 75 -4.85 0.35 16.29
C ILE A 75 -4.72 0.20 17.80
N GLY A 76 -3.59 -0.29 18.28
CA GLY A 76 -3.32 -0.50 19.71
C GLY A 76 -2.19 0.38 20.24
N ASN A 77 -2.32 0.81 21.48
CA ASN A 77 -1.29 1.52 22.21
C ASN A 77 -0.80 0.72 23.44
N PRO A 78 0.15 -0.21 23.30
CA PRO A 78 0.77 -0.89 24.42
C PRO A 78 1.84 -0.05 25.15
N ASP A 79 2.15 1.15 24.66
CA ASP A 79 3.13 2.05 25.25
C ASP A 79 2.60 2.73 26.51
N ARG A 80 3.49 3.29 27.31
CA ARG A 80 3.18 4.05 28.53
C ARG A 80 2.76 5.50 28.30
N PHE A 81 2.97 6.02 27.08
CA PHE A 81 2.58 7.37 26.70
C PHE A 81 1.24 7.39 25.94
N ASN A 82 0.59 8.53 25.94
CA ASN A 82 -0.57 8.73 25.07
C ASN A 82 -0.13 8.94 23.63
N HIS A 83 -0.87 8.41 22.67
CA HIS A 83 -0.62 8.61 21.25
C HIS A 83 -1.90 9.00 20.52
N GLY A 84 -1.76 9.55 19.32
CA GLY A 84 -2.86 9.80 18.41
C GLY A 84 -2.50 9.23 17.04
N PHE A 85 -3.47 8.88 16.23
CA PHE A 85 -3.27 8.40 14.88
C PHE A 85 -4.03 9.27 13.89
N GLU A 86 -3.38 9.59 12.79
CA GLU A 86 -3.98 10.28 11.64
C GLU A 86 -3.52 9.62 10.34
N LEU A 87 -4.47 9.30 9.46
CA LEU A 87 -4.21 8.91 8.08
C LEU A 87 -4.52 10.11 7.18
N THR A 88 -3.46 10.79 6.76
CA THR A 88 -3.54 11.97 5.90
C THR A 88 -4.10 11.60 4.53
N GLY A 89 -4.93 12.44 3.94
CA GLY A 89 -5.54 12.20 2.63
C GLY A 89 -6.86 11.43 2.69
N TYR A 90 -7.15 10.71 3.78
CA TYR A 90 -8.46 10.14 4.08
C TYR A 90 -9.18 10.90 5.20
N ASN A 91 -8.53 11.90 5.81
CA ASN A 91 -9.05 12.69 6.93
C ASN A 91 -9.54 11.82 8.10
N LEU A 92 -8.85 10.72 8.36
CA LEU A 92 -9.17 9.78 9.42
C LEU A 92 -8.25 10.00 10.61
N THR A 93 -8.84 10.16 11.78
CA THR A 93 -8.11 10.34 13.04
C THR A 93 -8.71 9.47 14.14
N THR A 94 -7.89 9.09 15.11
CA THR A 94 -8.41 8.52 16.37
C THR A 94 -8.55 9.60 17.43
N LYS A 95 -9.37 9.31 18.45
CA LYS A 95 -9.23 9.96 19.73
C LYS A 95 -7.86 9.64 20.34
N LYS A 96 -7.47 10.38 21.38
CA LYS A 96 -6.26 10.07 22.16
C LYS A 96 -6.30 8.60 22.64
N LEU A 97 -5.29 7.85 22.29
CA LEU A 97 -5.06 6.48 22.71
C LEU A 97 -4.20 6.50 23.98
N THR A 98 -4.82 6.32 25.12
CA THR A 98 -4.08 6.17 26.39
C THR A 98 -3.38 4.81 26.47
N PRO A 99 -2.43 4.62 27.41
CA PRO A 99 -1.79 3.32 27.61
C PRO A 99 -2.79 2.16 27.72
N GLY A 100 -2.58 1.11 26.93
CA GLY A 100 -3.47 -0.06 26.84
C GLY A 100 -4.73 0.13 26.00
N ALA A 101 -5.01 1.35 25.53
CA ALA A 101 -6.19 1.62 24.70
C ALA A 101 -6.04 1.12 23.27
N SER A 102 -7.17 0.87 22.63
CA SER A 102 -7.25 0.54 21.20
C SER A 102 -8.37 1.33 20.52
N ALA A 103 -8.26 1.45 19.20
CA ALA A 103 -9.29 2.02 18.33
C ALA A 103 -9.40 1.19 17.04
N SER A 104 -10.50 1.36 16.33
CA SER A 104 -10.67 0.80 14.98
C SER A 104 -11.09 1.90 14.03
N ILE A 105 -10.56 1.84 12.82
CA ILE A 105 -10.92 2.71 11.70
C ILE A 105 -11.31 1.83 10.53
N ARG A 106 -12.46 2.11 9.92
CA ARG A 106 -12.93 1.42 8.73
C ARG A 106 -13.15 2.41 7.60
N PHE A 107 -12.61 2.13 6.43
CA PHE A 107 -12.74 2.98 5.25
C PHE A 107 -12.58 2.17 3.95
N THR A 108 -12.96 2.76 2.83
CA THR A 108 -12.69 2.21 1.50
C THR A 108 -11.47 2.92 0.91
N ALA A 109 -10.52 2.16 0.40
CA ALA A 109 -9.39 2.67 -0.38
C ALA A 109 -9.90 3.09 -1.76
N ASP A 110 -10.39 4.32 -1.89
CA ASP A 110 -11.16 4.81 -3.04
C ASP A 110 -10.31 5.33 -4.21
N ARG A 111 -8.99 5.48 -4.01
CA ARG A 111 -8.06 5.99 -5.02
C ARG A 111 -6.65 5.46 -4.80
N SER A 112 -5.90 5.26 -5.90
CA SER A 112 -4.49 4.87 -5.84
C SER A 112 -3.61 6.03 -5.34
N GLY A 113 -2.49 5.68 -4.73
CA GLY A 113 -1.54 6.64 -4.20
C GLY A 113 -0.78 6.16 -2.96
N VAL A 114 0.02 7.06 -2.40
CA VAL A 114 0.77 6.86 -1.16
C VAL A 114 0.25 7.86 -0.13
N PHE A 115 -0.33 7.36 0.94
CA PHE A 115 -0.98 8.15 1.98
C PHE A 115 -0.21 7.98 3.29
N ALA A 116 0.31 9.09 3.81
CA ALA A 116 1.04 9.06 5.07
C ALA A 116 0.09 8.87 6.26
N TYR A 117 0.52 8.11 7.25
CA TYR A 117 -0.05 8.15 8.60
C TYR A 117 1.00 8.55 9.62
N ARG A 118 0.56 9.15 10.71
CA ARG A 118 1.46 9.69 11.74
C ARG A 118 0.80 9.73 13.11
N CYS A 119 1.62 9.95 14.14
CA CYS A 119 1.10 10.44 15.41
C CYS A 119 0.73 11.93 15.25
N ASN A 120 -0.52 12.27 15.51
CA ASN A 120 -1.01 13.65 15.45
C ASN A 120 -1.09 14.32 16.84
N LEU A 121 -0.60 13.65 17.88
CA LEU A 121 -0.56 14.16 19.24
C LEU A 121 0.83 14.74 19.54
N PRO A 122 0.99 16.07 19.68
CA PRO A 122 2.26 16.70 19.98
C PRO A 122 2.85 16.20 21.31
N HIS A 123 4.18 16.11 21.39
CA HIS A 123 4.87 15.78 22.62
C HIS A 123 4.59 16.80 23.72
N ASN A 124 4.07 16.32 24.86
CA ASN A 124 3.87 17.13 26.07
C ASN A 124 4.16 16.27 27.31
N PRO A 125 5.33 16.44 27.95
CA PRO A 125 5.71 15.66 29.11
C PRO A 125 4.83 15.88 30.33
N ALA A 126 4.19 17.05 30.46
CA ALA A 126 3.33 17.35 31.58
C ALA A 126 2.03 16.54 31.58
N THR A 127 1.57 16.14 30.40
CA THR A 127 0.34 15.34 30.23
C THR A 127 0.60 13.91 29.84
N GLY A 128 1.89 13.53 29.64
CA GLY A 128 2.27 12.23 29.12
C GLY A 128 1.90 12.03 27.65
N ASP A 129 1.66 13.12 26.92
CA ASP A 129 1.29 13.07 25.51
C ASP A 129 2.54 12.88 24.65
N CYS A 130 2.53 11.80 23.93
CA CYS A 130 3.54 11.35 22.98
C CYS A 130 4.99 11.36 23.53
N THR A 131 5.96 11.26 22.68
CA THR A 131 7.39 11.18 23.01
C THR A 131 8.19 12.22 22.23
N PRO A 132 9.42 12.58 22.64
CA PRO A 132 10.22 13.57 21.93
C PRO A 132 10.46 13.22 20.45
N ASP A 133 10.42 11.93 20.12
CA ASP A 133 10.61 11.41 18.76
C ASP A 133 9.30 11.21 17.97
N HIS A 134 8.19 11.83 18.41
CA HIS A 134 6.86 11.63 17.81
C HIS A 134 6.80 11.94 16.31
N GLU A 135 7.61 12.87 15.82
CA GLU A 135 7.71 13.19 14.40
C GLU A 135 8.19 12.01 13.55
N LEU A 136 8.85 11.05 14.16
CA LEU A 136 9.30 9.83 13.51
C LEU A 136 8.27 8.70 13.59
N MET A 137 7.16 8.89 14.32
CA MET A 137 6.03 7.94 14.40
C MET A 137 5.14 8.08 13.16
N ARG A 138 5.66 7.64 12.02
CA ARG A 138 5.00 7.75 10.72
C ARG A 138 5.16 6.48 9.91
N GLY A 139 4.29 6.34 8.92
CA GLY A 139 4.33 5.27 7.93
C GLY A 139 3.40 5.57 6.77
N TYR A 140 3.14 4.57 5.94
CA TYR A 140 2.42 4.78 4.68
C TYR A 140 1.40 3.67 4.41
N LEU A 141 0.24 4.08 3.94
CA LEU A 141 -0.69 3.23 3.22
C LEU A 141 -0.42 3.42 1.72
N ILE A 142 -0.09 2.34 1.04
CA ILE A 142 0.09 2.31 -0.41
C ILE A 142 -1.17 1.68 -1.01
N VAL A 143 -1.87 2.42 -1.86
CA VAL A 143 -3.03 1.92 -2.59
C VAL A 143 -2.65 1.79 -4.06
N THR A 144 -2.72 0.58 -4.58
CA THR A 144 -2.47 0.27 -6.00
C THR A 144 -3.78 0.08 -6.76
N GLU A 145 -3.71 0.11 -8.09
CA GLU A 145 -4.84 -0.23 -8.97
C GLU A 145 -5.28 -1.69 -8.78
#